data_d7d5c40aafecfe853bff3608dc05668a
#
_entry.id   d7d5c40aafecfe853bff3608dc05668a
#
_cell.length_a   1.000
_cell.length_b   1.000
_cell.length_c   1.000
_cell.angle_alpha   90.00
_cell.angle_beta   90.00
_cell.angle_gamma   90.00
#
_symmetry.space_group_name_H-M   'P 1'
#
loop_
_entity.id
_entity.type
_entity.pdbx_description
1 polymer ?
#
loop_
_entity_poly.entity_id
_entity_poly.type
_entity_poly.pdbx_seq_one_letter_code
_entity_poly.pdbx_strand_id
1 'polypeptide(L)'
;MNTNKLQTPCFVLDQRDVVDNIKEFQNALSSFFPQSVISYSVKTNSLPYILKLVKEQGCYAEVVSYNEYNLAVKVGFPKEHIVYNGPMKSKETFLDAVRHHSIVNIETWREIEWLQELPKEETFEVGVRLNINISAISPEDENHPNDDSRFGFSYESGEWEEALARIAELKNVMVVGIHSHREPKTRSVSFFHNVISYVQDVIHEYNLKLKYWDLGGGFFGSMPGKPTYYEYAEVFYKTLSADLHDISIIVEPGNAVVASGFDYVMEVMDVKSHDGNIYICTDGTRNDVDPFFHKSDYFKEVIYQDEVGDVTSQPQIVSGLSCLEYDRMFTLPAGERRLQPGDHIVLHRVGAYTMSLTPLFIHYFPVVYLKTSSDERPQIIREEWTEDEFLQKSIY
;
A
#
# COMPACT_ATOMS: atom_id res chain seq x y z
N MET A 1 -8.53 -7.39 -23.16
CA MET A 1 -7.34 -8.29 -23.00
C MET A 1 -7.68 -9.64 -23.59
N ASN A 2 -6.76 -10.32 -24.30
CA ASN A 2 -7.02 -11.69 -24.80
C ASN A 2 -6.59 -12.70 -23.72
N THR A 3 -7.54 -13.09 -22.87
CA THR A 3 -7.32 -14.00 -21.74
C THR A 3 -6.94 -15.41 -22.15
N ASN A 4 -7.31 -15.85 -23.35
CA ASN A 4 -6.99 -17.19 -23.87
C ASN A 4 -5.48 -17.44 -24.12
N LYS A 5 -4.65 -16.40 -24.01
CA LYS A 5 -3.18 -16.49 -24.11
C LYS A 5 -2.49 -16.52 -22.74
N LEU A 6 -3.23 -16.42 -21.67
CA LEU A 6 -2.73 -16.39 -20.31
C LEU A 6 -2.79 -17.79 -19.69
N GLN A 7 -1.79 -18.14 -18.90
CA GLN A 7 -1.89 -19.22 -17.94
C GLN A 7 -2.61 -18.66 -16.70
N THR A 8 -3.73 -19.21 -16.34
CA THR A 8 -4.50 -18.85 -15.14
C THR A 8 -4.22 -19.82 -13.97
N PRO A 9 -4.44 -19.41 -12.73
CA PRO A 9 -4.75 -18.04 -12.33
C PRO A 9 -3.53 -17.13 -12.47
N CYS A 10 -3.74 -15.85 -12.76
CA CYS A 10 -2.64 -14.93 -12.94
C CYS A 10 -2.99 -13.49 -12.57
N PHE A 11 -1.97 -12.70 -12.24
CA PHE A 11 -2.08 -11.24 -12.20
C PHE A 11 -1.62 -10.64 -13.52
N VAL A 12 -2.25 -9.55 -13.94
CA VAL A 12 -1.88 -8.79 -15.14
C VAL A 12 -1.68 -7.32 -14.75
N LEU A 13 -0.46 -6.82 -14.94
CA LEU A 13 -0.10 -5.43 -14.67
C LEU A 13 -0.27 -4.56 -15.91
N ASP A 14 -1.08 -3.51 -15.83
CA ASP A 14 -0.99 -2.34 -16.71
C ASP A 14 -0.04 -1.30 -16.08
N GLN A 15 1.22 -1.30 -16.51
CA GLN A 15 2.20 -0.37 -15.96
C GLN A 15 1.91 1.10 -16.29
N ARG A 16 1.13 1.38 -17.35
CA ARG A 16 0.76 2.77 -17.71
C ARG A 16 -0.15 3.36 -16.66
N ASP A 17 -1.12 2.58 -16.19
CA ASP A 17 -2.02 3.02 -15.13
C ASP A 17 -1.26 3.39 -13.85
N VAL A 18 -0.27 2.58 -13.46
CA VAL A 18 0.59 2.88 -12.31
C VAL A 18 1.39 4.18 -12.52
N VAL A 19 1.97 4.35 -13.71
CA VAL A 19 2.75 5.56 -14.05
C VAL A 19 1.85 6.80 -14.08
N ASP A 20 0.66 6.69 -14.63
CA ASP A 20 -0.29 7.79 -14.71
C ASP A 20 -0.77 8.22 -13.32
N ASN A 21 -1.08 7.28 -12.42
CA ASN A 21 -1.41 7.57 -11.02
C ASN A 21 -0.29 8.34 -10.31
N ILE A 22 0.97 7.93 -10.51
CA ILE A 22 2.12 8.64 -9.92
C ILE A 22 2.22 10.06 -10.47
N LYS A 23 2.16 10.23 -11.79
CA LYS A 23 2.27 11.55 -12.45
C LYS A 23 1.13 12.48 -12.05
N GLU A 24 -0.10 11.98 -11.99
CA GLU A 24 -1.24 12.79 -11.53
C GLU A 24 -1.02 13.29 -10.12
N PHE A 25 -0.52 12.43 -9.22
CA PHE A 25 -0.25 12.87 -7.84
C PHE A 25 0.94 13.83 -7.77
N GLN A 26 2.02 13.59 -8.52
CA GLN A 26 3.15 14.52 -8.62
C GLN A 26 2.70 15.90 -9.11
N ASN A 27 1.88 15.94 -10.17
CA ASN A 27 1.35 17.18 -10.72
C ASN A 27 0.44 17.92 -9.72
N ALA A 28 -0.40 17.17 -8.99
CA ALA A 28 -1.27 17.74 -7.96
C ALA A 28 -0.45 18.40 -6.84
N LEU A 29 0.54 17.69 -6.29
CA LEU A 29 1.40 18.21 -5.23
C LEU A 29 2.23 19.40 -5.71
N SER A 30 2.84 19.31 -6.88
CA SER A 30 3.70 20.39 -7.42
C SER A 30 2.94 21.66 -7.77
N SER A 31 1.61 21.60 -7.90
CA SER A 31 0.74 22.77 -8.07
C SER A 31 0.69 23.67 -6.83
N PHE A 32 0.99 23.11 -5.66
CA PHE A 32 0.90 23.80 -4.37
C PHE A 32 2.23 23.82 -3.61
N PHE A 33 3.03 22.78 -3.73
CA PHE A 33 4.27 22.60 -2.97
C PHE A 33 5.45 22.47 -3.93
N PRO A 34 6.39 23.45 -3.94
CA PRO A 34 7.57 23.38 -4.78
C PRO A 34 8.51 22.25 -4.39
N GLN A 35 8.44 21.82 -3.13
CA GLN A 35 9.20 20.69 -2.60
C GLN A 35 8.22 19.65 -2.05
N SER A 36 8.03 18.55 -2.78
CA SER A 36 7.20 17.43 -2.35
C SER A 36 7.82 16.11 -2.78
N VAL A 37 7.57 15.07 -2.00
CA VAL A 37 8.09 13.73 -2.22
C VAL A 37 6.93 12.74 -2.20
N ILE A 38 6.81 11.93 -3.25
CA ILE A 38 6.01 10.70 -3.21
C ILE A 38 6.93 9.57 -2.77
N SER A 39 6.68 9.01 -1.60
CA SER A 39 7.35 7.84 -1.07
C SER A 39 6.41 6.63 -1.19
N TYR A 40 6.66 5.78 -2.18
CA TYR A 40 5.80 4.63 -2.44
C TYR A 40 5.84 3.64 -1.27
N SER A 41 4.66 3.29 -0.74
CA SER A 41 4.52 2.36 0.40
C SER A 41 4.75 0.91 -0.04
N VAL A 42 5.96 0.39 0.21
CA VAL A 42 6.46 -0.91 -0.28
C VAL A 42 5.57 -2.07 0.18
N LYS A 43 5.06 -2.03 1.41
CA LYS A 43 4.17 -3.05 1.98
C LYS A 43 2.89 -3.29 1.16
N THR A 44 2.48 -2.31 0.36
CA THR A 44 1.26 -2.42 -0.44
C THR A 44 1.42 -3.42 -1.59
N ASN A 45 2.53 -3.36 -2.29
CA ASN A 45 2.93 -4.33 -3.32
C ASN A 45 4.44 -4.29 -3.49
N SER A 46 5.12 -5.29 -2.96
CA SER A 46 6.58 -5.38 -2.92
C SER A 46 7.18 -6.10 -4.14
N LEU A 47 6.40 -6.34 -5.21
CA LEU A 47 6.90 -6.96 -6.43
C LEU A 47 8.11 -6.17 -6.96
N PRO A 48 9.29 -6.80 -7.18
CA PRO A 48 10.49 -6.08 -7.59
C PRO A 48 10.33 -5.25 -8.87
N TYR A 49 9.48 -5.70 -9.80
CA TYR A 49 9.14 -4.94 -10.99
C TYR A 49 8.45 -3.61 -10.66
N ILE A 50 7.50 -3.61 -9.72
CA ILE A 50 6.82 -2.40 -9.25
C ILE A 50 7.81 -1.47 -8.54
N LEU A 51 8.67 -2.01 -7.67
CA LEU A 51 9.67 -1.20 -6.97
C LEU A 51 10.62 -0.51 -7.96
N LYS A 52 11.04 -1.22 -9.01
CA LYS A 52 11.83 -0.64 -10.10
C LYS A 52 11.04 0.45 -10.83
N LEU A 53 9.80 0.18 -11.19
CA LEU A 53 8.93 1.11 -11.93
C LEU A 53 8.73 2.43 -11.16
N VAL A 54 8.36 2.36 -9.88
CA VAL A 54 8.12 3.57 -9.05
C VAL A 54 9.42 4.36 -8.83
N LYS A 55 10.55 3.68 -8.66
CA LYS A 55 11.87 4.31 -8.61
C LYS A 55 12.19 5.09 -9.90
N GLU A 56 11.93 4.51 -11.07
CA GLU A 56 12.14 5.14 -12.38
C GLU A 56 11.23 6.36 -12.59
N GLN A 57 10.10 6.46 -11.86
CA GLN A 57 9.25 7.64 -11.83
C GLN A 57 9.69 8.69 -10.80
N GLY A 58 10.83 8.50 -10.13
CA GLY A 58 11.37 9.44 -9.14
C GLY A 58 10.73 9.32 -7.75
N CYS A 59 9.96 8.28 -7.48
CA CYS A 59 9.43 8.04 -6.14
C CYS A 59 10.54 7.56 -5.19
N TYR A 60 10.40 7.92 -3.91
CA TYR A 60 11.13 7.30 -2.82
C TYR A 60 10.46 5.98 -2.43
N ALA A 61 11.15 5.16 -1.64
CA ALA A 61 10.58 3.95 -1.05
C ALA A 61 10.23 4.18 0.43
N GLU A 62 8.95 4.12 0.80
CA GLU A 62 8.54 4.02 2.20
C GLU A 62 8.60 2.56 2.62
N VAL A 63 9.41 2.29 3.66
CA VAL A 63 9.65 0.94 4.20
C VAL A 63 9.37 0.91 5.69
N VAL A 64 8.79 -0.20 6.18
CA VAL A 64 8.34 -0.32 7.57
C VAL A 64 9.01 -1.47 8.33
N SER A 65 10.00 -2.12 7.71
CA SER A 65 10.77 -3.20 8.31
C SER A 65 12.19 -3.27 7.74
N TYR A 66 13.08 -3.94 8.49
CA TYR A 66 14.44 -4.20 8.00
C TYR A 66 14.45 -5.07 6.73
N ASN A 67 13.45 -5.93 6.53
CA ASN A 67 13.33 -6.73 5.32
C ASN A 67 13.00 -5.86 4.11
N GLU A 68 12.06 -4.92 4.23
CA GLU A 68 11.72 -3.98 3.16
C GLU A 68 12.84 -3.00 2.87
N TYR A 69 13.55 -2.51 3.91
CA TYR A 69 14.74 -1.69 3.74
C TYR A 69 15.79 -2.40 2.87
N ASN A 70 16.13 -3.64 3.24
CA ASN A 70 17.08 -4.44 2.49
C ASN A 70 16.59 -4.75 1.06
N LEU A 71 15.30 -4.98 0.87
CA LEU A 71 14.71 -5.18 -0.45
C LEU A 71 14.82 -3.92 -1.30
N ALA A 72 14.49 -2.75 -0.78
CA ALA A 72 14.59 -1.47 -1.48
C ALA A 72 16.04 -1.19 -1.92
N VAL A 73 17.01 -1.37 -1.01
CA VAL A 73 18.44 -1.24 -1.32
C VAL A 73 18.86 -2.23 -2.41
N LYS A 74 18.40 -3.48 -2.34
CA LYS A 74 18.75 -4.52 -3.33
C LYS A 74 18.13 -4.27 -4.70
N VAL A 75 16.96 -3.67 -4.78
CA VAL A 75 16.33 -3.22 -6.05
C VAL A 75 17.04 -1.98 -6.61
N GLY A 76 17.88 -1.32 -5.79
CA GLY A 76 18.73 -0.21 -6.20
C GLY A 76 18.14 1.17 -5.94
N PHE A 77 17.28 1.32 -4.94
CA PHE A 77 16.97 2.65 -4.43
C PHE A 77 18.23 3.26 -3.80
N PRO A 78 18.60 4.51 -4.12
CA PRO A 78 19.57 5.26 -3.32
C PRO A 78 19.09 5.31 -1.86
N LYS A 79 19.98 5.15 -0.90
CA LYS A 79 19.58 5.12 0.52
C LYS A 79 18.94 6.43 0.97
N GLU A 80 19.39 7.55 0.43
CA GLU A 80 18.81 8.88 0.62
C GLU A 80 17.39 9.04 0.05
N HIS A 81 16.95 8.11 -0.79
CA HIS A 81 15.59 8.03 -1.33
C HIS A 81 14.75 6.95 -0.62
N ILE A 82 15.07 6.62 0.61
CA ILE A 82 14.29 5.71 1.45
C ILE A 82 13.69 6.50 2.62
N VAL A 83 12.38 6.36 2.84
CA VAL A 83 11.67 6.81 4.05
C VAL A 83 11.48 5.57 4.92
N TYR A 84 12.12 5.56 6.11
CA TYR A 84 12.15 4.38 6.97
C TYR A 84 11.29 4.60 8.21
N ASN A 85 10.11 4.03 8.18
CA ASN A 85 9.10 4.05 9.24
C ASN A 85 8.97 2.67 9.91
N GLY A 86 7.98 2.55 10.75
CA GLY A 86 7.57 1.28 11.36
C GLY A 86 8.44 0.81 12.51
N PRO A 87 7.86 0.03 13.45
CA PRO A 87 8.53 -0.41 14.67
C PRO A 87 9.49 -1.60 14.46
N MET A 88 9.54 -2.18 13.26
CA MET A 88 10.35 -3.37 12.95
C MET A 88 11.69 -3.03 12.27
N LYS A 89 12.28 -1.91 12.66
CA LYS A 89 13.67 -1.62 12.30
C LYS A 89 14.61 -2.52 13.09
N SER A 90 15.65 -3.06 12.45
CA SER A 90 16.80 -3.62 13.16
C SER A 90 17.80 -2.51 13.48
N LYS A 91 18.56 -2.66 14.53
CA LYS A 91 19.60 -1.69 14.90
C LYS A 91 20.58 -1.46 13.75
N GLU A 92 20.97 -2.53 13.06
CA GLU A 92 21.90 -2.46 11.93
C GLU A 92 21.33 -1.61 10.80
N THR A 93 20.11 -1.91 10.31
CA THR A 93 19.50 -1.17 9.22
C THR A 93 19.11 0.24 9.62
N PHE A 94 18.72 0.48 10.88
CA PHE A 94 18.44 1.80 11.41
C PHE A 94 19.68 2.70 11.38
N LEU A 95 20.79 2.25 11.94
CA LEU A 95 22.05 3.00 11.94
C LEU A 95 22.61 3.18 10.53
N ASP A 96 22.45 2.17 9.66
CA ASP A 96 22.83 2.27 8.26
C ASP A 96 22.03 3.35 7.54
N ALA A 97 20.71 3.38 7.73
CA ALA A 97 19.82 4.37 7.13
C ALA A 97 20.16 5.79 7.58
N VAL A 98 20.33 6.01 8.90
CA VAL A 98 20.69 7.34 9.43
C VAL A 98 22.04 7.83 8.90
N ARG A 99 23.06 6.96 8.87
CA ARG A 99 24.40 7.30 8.35
C ARG A 99 24.42 7.63 6.86
N HIS A 100 23.48 7.12 6.10
CA HIS A 100 23.38 7.37 4.66
C HIS A 100 22.26 8.35 4.32
N HIS A 101 21.81 9.16 5.28
CA HIS A 101 20.86 10.24 5.08
C HIS A 101 19.48 9.78 4.54
N SER A 102 19.07 8.55 4.81
CA SER A 102 17.67 8.16 4.64
C SER A 102 16.77 9.05 5.50
N ILE A 103 15.54 9.29 5.08
CA ILE A 103 14.54 9.93 5.93
C ILE A 103 14.08 8.89 6.95
N VAL A 104 14.55 8.99 8.18
CA VAL A 104 14.23 8.03 9.25
C VAL A 104 13.31 8.69 10.27
N ASN A 105 12.09 8.17 10.40
CA ASN A 105 11.14 8.62 11.40
C ASN A 105 11.21 7.69 12.62
N ILE A 106 11.63 8.24 13.75
CA ILE A 106 11.78 7.53 15.03
C ILE A 106 10.39 7.33 15.64
N GLU A 107 10.10 6.12 16.11
CA GLU A 107 8.80 5.81 16.71
C GLU A 107 8.88 4.89 17.93
N THR A 108 10.10 4.53 18.37
CA THR A 108 10.30 3.67 19.56
C THR A 108 11.45 4.16 20.42
N TRP A 109 11.37 3.89 21.74
CA TRP A 109 12.40 4.25 22.72
C TRP A 109 13.76 3.63 22.39
N ARG A 110 13.80 2.39 21.93
CA ARG A 110 15.03 1.69 21.54
C ARG A 110 15.77 2.36 20.39
N GLU A 111 15.02 2.99 19.47
CA GLU A 111 15.63 3.73 18.34
C GLU A 111 16.35 4.98 18.87
N ILE A 112 15.80 5.67 19.86
CA ILE A 112 16.49 6.79 20.54
C ILE A 112 17.78 6.30 21.23
N GLU A 113 17.73 5.11 21.87
CA GLU A 113 18.94 4.52 22.47
C GLU A 113 20.00 4.20 21.41
N TRP A 114 19.63 3.69 20.25
CA TRP A 114 20.56 3.37 19.17
C TRP A 114 21.24 4.60 18.57
N LEU A 115 20.63 5.77 18.59
CA LEU A 115 21.26 7.02 18.14
C LEU A 115 22.53 7.36 18.91
N GLN A 116 22.67 6.88 20.15
CA GLN A 116 23.88 7.10 20.95
C GLN A 116 25.14 6.45 20.35
N GLU A 117 24.96 5.47 19.44
CA GLU A 117 26.05 4.76 18.75
C GLU A 117 26.52 5.46 17.46
N LEU A 118 25.89 6.57 17.09
CA LEU A 118 26.34 7.37 15.95
C LEU A 118 27.64 8.11 16.27
N PRO A 119 28.52 8.34 15.28
CA PRO A 119 29.74 9.14 15.44
C PRO A 119 29.41 10.53 16.02
N LYS A 120 30.21 10.98 16.99
CA LYS A 120 29.95 12.26 17.67
C LYS A 120 30.44 13.47 16.90
N GLU A 121 31.29 13.26 15.92
CA GLU A 121 31.92 14.28 15.07
C GLU A 121 31.04 14.66 13.88
N GLU A 122 30.01 13.88 13.59
CA GLU A 122 29.07 14.10 12.50
C GLU A 122 27.69 14.48 13.04
N THR A 123 26.92 15.24 12.28
CA THR A 123 25.55 15.62 12.62
C THR A 123 24.57 14.81 11.78
N PHE A 124 23.53 14.28 12.43
CA PHE A 124 22.51 13.45 11.82
C PHE A 124 21.14 14.09 11.95
N GLU A 125 20.32 13.91 10.94
CA GLU A 125 18.97 14.44 10.85
C GLU A 125 17.96 13.28 10.92
N VAL A 126 16.93 13.46 11.74
CA VAL A 126 15.86 12.46 11.91
C VAL A 126 14.50 13.15 11.99
N GLY A 127 13.45 12.41 11.69
CA GLY A 127 12.08 12.77 12.06
C GLY A 127 11.62 12.01 13.28
N VAL A 128 10.51 12.42 13.83
CA VAL A 128 9.84 11.73 14.94
C VAL A 128 8.38 11.50 14.57
N ARG A 129 7.86 10.31 14.84
CA ARG A 129 6.47 9.98 14.61
C ARG A 129 5.60 10.40 15.78
N LEU A 130 4.68 11.31 15.51
CA LEU A 130 3.63 11.69 16.45
C LEU A 130 2.49 10.67 16.42
N ASN A 131 2.13 10.14 17.57
CA ASN A 131 0.89 9.36 17.72
C ASN A 131 -0.29 10.32 17.86
N ILE A 132 -1.26 10.19 16.98
CA ILE A 132 -2.42 11.06 16.88
C ILE A 132 -3.64 10.35 17.45
N ASN A 133 -4.34 10.98 18.37
CA ASN A 133 -5.61 10.51 18.90
C ASN A 133 -6.74 10.80 17.89
N ILE A 134 -7.02 9.84 17.01
CA ILE A 134 -8.04 9.98 15.96
C ILE A 134 -9.45 10.13 16.56
N SER A 135 -9.75 9.43 17.64
CA SER A 135 -11.07 9.52 18.30
C SER A 135 -11.40 10.95 18.75
N ALA A 136 -10.37 11.75 19.07
CA ALA A 136 -10.54 13.13 19.47
C ALA A 136 -10.70 14.11 18.30
N ILE A 137 -9.97 13.88 17.19
CA ILE A 137 -9.85 14.85 16.09
C ILE A 137 -10.68 14.50 14.84
N SER A 138 -10.97 13.22 14.61
CA SER A 138 -11.77 12.72 13.48
C SER A 138 -12.49 11.41 13.87
N PRO A 139 -13.50 11.46 14.74
CA PRO A 139 -14.17 10.28 15.28
C PRO A 139 -14.77 9.35 14.21
N GLU A 140 -15.17 9.91 13.06
CA GLU A 140 -15.70 9.16 11.92
C GLU A 140 -14.66 8.25 11.25
N ASP A 141 -13.37 8.54 11.48
CA ASP A 141 -12.24 7.78 10.96
C ASP A 141 -11.67 6.77 11.97
N GLU A 142 -12.28 6.64 13.14
CA GLU A 142 -11.94 5.62 14.11
C GLU A 142 -12.27 4.23 13.57
N ASN A 143 -11.26 3.34 13.53
CA ASN A 143 -11.45 1.97 13.05
C ASN A 143 -12.04 1.05 14.13
N HIS A 144 -11.63 1.26 15.38
CA HIS A 144 -12.10 0.52 16.54
C HIS A 144 -12.39 1.47 17.71
N PRO A 145 -13.48 1.30 18.44
CA PRO A 145 -13.76 2.10 19.64
C PRO A 145 -12.60 2.06 20.64
N ASN A 146 -12.13 3.21 21.07
CA ASN A 146 -10.96 3.38 21.93
C ASN A 146 -9.66 2.85 21.30
N ASP A 147 -9.51 3.02 20.01
CA ASP A 147 -8.34 2.57 19.24
C ASP A 147 -7.10 3.43 19.54
N ASP A 148 -6.44 3.11 20.64
CA ASP A 148 -5.13 3.68 20.97
C ASP A 148 -4.08 3.07 20.03
N SER A 149 -3.46 3.90 19.20
CA SER A 149 -2.40 3.46 18.32
C SER A 149 -1.13 3.16 19.11
N ARG A 150 -0.52 2.02 18.81
CA ARG A 150 0.80 1.66 19.34
C ARG A 150 1.97 2.33 18.61
N PHE A 151 1.71 3.15 17.60
CA PHE A 151 2.73 3.72 16.71
C PHE A 151 3.08 5.14 17.10
N GLY A 152 4.40 5.42 17.19
CA GLY A 152 4.89 6.75 17.53
C GLY A 152 4.72 7.09 19.02
N PHE A 153 4.99 8.34 19.34
CA PHE A 153 4.94 8.87 20.70
C PHE A 153 3.68 9.72 20.90
N SER A 154 2.89 9.39 21.93
CA SER A 154 1.65 10.08 22.24
C SER A 154 1.92 11.47 22.82
N TYR A 155 1.24 12.46 22.23
CA TYR A 155 1.25 13.83 22.78
C TYR A 155 0.50 13.88 24.11
N GLU A 156 -0.67 13.26 24.20
CA GLU A 156 -1.56 13.31 25.36
C GLU A 156 -0.95 12.63 26.60
N SER A 157 -0.13 11.60 26.39
CA SER A 157 0.54 10.90 27.51
C SER A 157 1.85 11.56 27.96
N GLY A 158 2.35 12.56 27.20
CA GLY A 158 3.65 13.19 27.43
C GLY A 158 4.85 12.44 26.82
N GLU A 159 4.62 11.30 26.17
CA GLU A 159 5.71 10.53 25.49
C GLU A 159 6.38 11.35 24.40
N TRP A 160 5.61 12.19 23.68
CA TRP A 160 6.14 13.08 22.65
C TRP A 160 7.18 14.04 23.20
N GLU A 161 6.86 14.74 24.31
CA GLU A 161 7.77 15.67 24.99
C GLU A 161 9.02 14.93 25.49
N GLU A 162 8.84 13.77 26.10
CA GLU A 162 9.95 12.95 26.60
C GLU A 162 10.87 12.50 25.45
N ALA A 163 10.31 12.08 24.33
CA ALA A 163 11.09 11.66 23.16
C ALA A 163 11.93 12.80 22.60
N LEU A 164 11.34 13.99 22.43
CA LEU A 164 12.07 15.19 21.99
C LEU A 164 13.19 15.57 22.97
N ALA A 165 12.90 15.54 24.28
CA ALA A 165 13.89 15.85 25.30
C ALA A 165 15.08 14.88 25.28
N ARG A 166 14.83 13.57 25.18
CA ARG A 166 15.89 12.54 25.10
C ARG A 166 16.73 12.67 23.83
N ILE A 167 16.12 13.00 22.68
CA ILE A 167 16.86 13.24 21.44
C ILE A 167 17.71 14.51 21.55
N ALA A 168 17.19 15.57 22.16
CA ALA A 168 17.91 16.84 22.35
C ALA A 168 19.17 16.72 23.24
N GLU A 169 19.26 15.70 24.11
CA GLU A 169 20.48 15.36 24.86
C GLU A 169 21.62 14.90 23.94
N LEU A 170 21.28 14.39 22.75
CA LEU A 170 22.23 13.92 21.74
C LEU A 170 22.66 15.11 20.86
N LYS A 171 23.77 15.74 21.21
CA LYS A 171 24.26 17.00 20.54
C LYS A 171 24.52 16.86 19.05
N ASN A 172 24.64 15.64 18.54
CA ASN A 172 24.92 15.31 17.15
C ASN A 172 23.69 14.80 16.38
N VAL A 173 22.48 14.90 16.96
CA VAL A 173 21.22 14.51 16.32
C VAL A 173 20.25 15.67 16.34
N MET A 174 19.67 15.99 15.21
CA MET A 174 18.66 17.05 15.04
C MET A 174 17.33 16.46 14.60
N VAL A 175 16.26 16.86 15.26
CA VAL A 175 14.90 16.59 14.80
C VAL A 175 14.56 17.64 13.74
N VAL A 176 14.42 17.20 12.48
CA VAL A 176 14.15 18.05 11.33
C VAL A 176 12.86 17.65 10.61
N GLY A 177 12.17 16.64 11.08
CA GLY A 177 10.93 16.16 10.46
C GLY A 177 9.91 15.66 11.48
N ILE A 178 8.67 15.65 11.05
CA ILE A 178 7.57 15.02 11.75
C ILE A 178 6.86 14.04 10.83
N HIS A 179 6.46 12.88 11.36
CA HIS A 179 5.63 11.91 10.67
C HIS A 179 4.30 11.75 11.41
N SER A 180 3.18 11.86 10.71
CA SER A 180 1.85 11.93 11.29
C SER A 180 0.85 11.01 10.59
N HIS A 181 1.21 9.73 10.43
CA HIS A 181 0.34 8.77 9.76
C HIS A 181 -0.63 8.06 10.70
N ARG A 182 -1.92 8.09 10.36
CA ARG A 182 -2.97 7.19 10.85
C ARG A 182 -3.74 6.65 9.66
N GLU A 183 -4.22 5.41 9.75
CA GLU A 183 -5.06 4.83 8.69
C GLU A 183 -6.47 5.43 8.75
N PRO A 184 -6.89 6.23 7.74
CA PRO A 184 -8.23 6.81 7.73
C PRO A 184 -9.26 5.79 7.25
N LYS A 185 -10.36 5.64 7.96
CA LYS A 185 -11.49 4.80 7.54
C LYS A 185 -12.20 5.39 6.33
N THR A 186 -12.44 6.69 6.33
CA THR A 186 -13.16 7.39 5.26
C THR A 186 -12.25 7.79 4.10
N ARG A 187 -10.95 8.00 4.33
CA ARG A 187 -9.98 8.57 3.40
C ARG A 187 -10.45 9.91 2.83
N SER A 188 -11.19 10.67 3.61
CA SER A 188 -11.79 11.95 3.20
C SER A 188 -10.76 13.07 3.24
N VAL A 189 -11.02 14.15 2.51
CA VAL A 189 -10.23 15.38 2.63
C VAL A 189 -10.38 16.03 4.01
N SER A 190 -11.53 15.85 4.67
CA SER A 190 -11.75 16.34 6.04
C SER A 190 -10.86 15.64 7.06
N PHE A 191 -10.58 14.35 6.88
CA PHE A 191 -9.61 13.65 7.71
C PHE A 191 -8.24 14.34 7.68
N PHE A 192 -7.72 14.61 6.49
CA PHE A 192 -6.42 15.29 6.35
C PHE A 192 -6.45 16.71 6.88
N HIS A 193 -7.54 17.44 6.68
CA HIS A 193 -7.73 18.76 7.30
C HIS A 193 -7.59 18.68 8.83
N ASN A 194 -8.29 17.75 9.47
CA ASN A 194 -8.27 17.59 10.93
C ASN A 194 -6.88 17.20 11.44
N VAL A 195 -6.23 16.23 10.78
CA VAL A 195 -4.86 15.79 11.14
C VAL A 195 -3.87 16.94 10.99
N ILE A 196 -3.87 17.66 9.87
CA ILE A 196 -2.94 18.77 9.63
C ILE A 196 -3.18 19.89 10.65
N SER A 197 -4.44 20.26 10.92
CA SER A 197 -4.78 21.29 11.91
C SER A 197 -4.24 20.93 13.30
N TYR A 198 -4.44 19.70 13.73
CA TYR A 198 -3.96 19.24 15.04
C TYR A 198 -2.43 19.21 15.12
N VAL A 199 -1.78 18.64 14.10
CA VAL A 199 -0.32 18.44 14.14
C VAL A 199 0.43 19.77 13.99
N GLN A 200 -0.08 20.73 13.22
CA GLN A 200 0.57 22.06 13.13
C GLN A 200 0.51 22.81 14.47
N ASP A 201 -0.55 22.63 15.26
CA ASP A 201 -0.60 23.22 16.60
C ASP A 201 0.50 22.64 17.50
N VAL A 202 0.76 21.34 17.42
CA VAL A 202 1.89 20.68 18.12
C VAL A 202 3.23 21.21 17.62
N ILE A 203 3.41 21.38 16.30
CA ILE A 203 4.63 21.94 15.72
C ILE A 203 4.90 23.35 16.26
N HIS A 204 3.89 24.20 16.34
CA HIS A 204 4.01 25.57 16.85
C HIS A 204 4.28 25.60 18.35
N GLU A 205 3.58 24.75 19.13
CA GLU A 205 3.77 24.68 20.59
C GLU A 205 5.21 24.33 20.96
N TYR A 206 5.82 23.37 20.27
CA TYR A 206 7.21 22.96 20.50
C TYR A 206 8.23 23.79 19.69
N ASN A 207 7.77 24.78 18.91
CA ASN A 207 8.61 25.62 18.06
C ASN A 207 9.57 24.80 17.18
N LEU A 208 9.09 23.69 16.62
CA LEU A 208 9.90 22.80 15.79
C LEU A 208 10.34 23.47 14.49
N LYS A 209 11.60 23.29 14.13
CA LYS A 209 12.19 23.81 12.87
C LYS A 209 12.32 22.66 11.89
N LEU A 210 11.27 22.45 11.10
CA LEU A 210 11.15 21.29 10.22
C LEU A 210 11.75 21.59 8.83
N LYS A 211 12.36 20.57 8.24
CA LYS A 211 12.68 20.49 6.83
C LYS A 211 11.60 19.76 6.05
N TYR A 212 10.92 18.82 6.68
CA TYR A 212 9.85 18.06 6.07
C TYR A 212 8.73 17.70 7.05
N TRP A 213 7.55 17.47 6.49
CA TRP A 213 6.43 16.83 7.16
C TRP A 213 5.94 15.66 6.33
N ASP A 214 6.01 14.47 6.90
CA ASP A 214 5.49 13.23 6.33
C ASP A 214 4.04 13.03 6.80
N LEU A 215 3.10 13.20 5.87
CA LEU A 215 1.67 13.07 6.10
C LEU A 215 1.18 11.61 6.03
N GLY A 216 2.07 10.69 5.65
CA GLY A 216 1.73 9.29 5.50
C GLY A 216 0.87 8.98 4.27
N GLY A 217 0.13 7.88 4.35
CA GLY A 217 -0.71 7.34 3.29
C GLY A 217 -2.21 7.49 3.56
N GLY A 218 -3.01 6.67 2.87
CA GLY A 218 -4.46 6.64 3.07
C GLY A 218 -5.26 7.37 1.98
N PHE A 219 -4.71 7.50 0.78
CA PHE A 219 -5.36 8.18 -0.34
C PHE A 219 -6.19 7.21 -1.19
N PHE A 220 -7.28 7.73 -1.78
CA PHE A 220 -7.87 7.10 -2.94
C PHE A 220 -7.01 7.37 -4.17
N GLY A 221 -6.95 6.39 -5.09
CA GLY A 221 -6.42 6.62 -6.44
C GLY A 221 -7.50 7.19 -7.36
N SER A 222 -7.27 7.12 -8.66
CA SER A 222 -8.26 7.43 -9.70
C SER A 222 -9.51 6.57 -9.54
N MET A 223 -10.47 7.02 -8.73
CA MET A 223 -11.70 6.31 -8.40
C MET A 223 -12.89 7.26 -8.48
N PRO A 224 -13.89 6.98 -9.35
CA PRO A 224 -15.05 7.85 -9.50
C PRO A 224 -15.77 8.11 -8.17
N GLY A 225 -16.13 9.39 -7.93
CA GLY A 225 -16.86 9.79 -6.73
C GLY A 225 -16.05 9.77 -5.44
N LYS A 226 -14.73 9.64 -5.53
CA LYS A 226 -13.79 9.75 -4.40
C LYS A 226 -12.91 10.98 -4.59
N PRO A 227 -12.29 11.51 -3.50
CA PRO A 227 -11.37 12.63 -3.60
C PRO A 227 -10.23 12.34 -4.58
N THR A 228 -9.92 13.33 -5.40
CA THR A 228 -8.82 13.32 -6.35
C THR A 228 -7.51 13.69 -5.69
N TYR A 229 -6.38 13.41 -6.34
CA TYR A 229 -5.07 13.84 -5.86
C TYR A 229 -4.98 15.36 -5.71
N TYR A 230 -5.63 16.12 -6.60
CA TYR A 230 -5.67 17.57 -6.54
C TYR A 230 -6.43 18.08 -5.31
N GLU A 231 -7.57 17.48 -4.98
CA GLU A 231 -8.36 17.85 -3.80
C GLU A 231 -7.60 17.57 -2.50
N TYR A 232 -6.83 16.47 -2.44
CA TYR A 232 -5.92 16.22 -1.32
C TYR A 232 -4.84 17.29 -1.21
N ALA A 233 -4.10 17.56 -2.30
CA ALA A 233 -3.03 18.55 -2.31
C ALA A 233 -3.54 19.97 -1.99
N GLU A 234 -4.75 20.32 -2.50
CA GLU A 234 -5.38 21.60 -2.21
C GLU A 234 -5.74 21.74 -0.73
N VAL A 235 -6.30 20.70 -0.10
CA VAL A 235 -6.62 20.70 1.33
C VAL A 235 -5.34 20.82 2.17
N PHE A 236 -4.27 20.14 1.82
CA PHE A 236 -3.00 20.29 2.53
C PHE A 236 -2.55 21.75 2.52
N TYR A 237 -2.48 22.36 1.35
CA TYR A 237 -2.04 23.74 1.19
C TYR A 237 -2.93 24.74 1.91
N LYS A 238 -4.26 24.58 1.82
CA LYS A 238 -5.22 25.49 2.47
C LYS A 238 -5.24 25.38 4.00
N THR A 239 -4.87 24.21 4.53
CA THR A 239 -4.88 23.95 5.98
C THR A 239 -3.58 24.34 6.65
N LEU A 240 -2.45 24.14 5.96
CA LEU A 240 -1.14 24.51 6.48
C LEU A 240 -1.04 26.02 6.70
N SER A 241 -0.45 26.43 7.82
CA SER A 241 -0.08 27.81 8.07
C SER A 241 1.05 28.27 7.14
N ALA A 242 1.10 29.58 6.84
CA ALA A 242 2.01 30.13 5.84
C ALA A 242 3.50 29.87 6.12
N ASP A 243 3.88 29.77 7.38
CA ASP A 243 5.26 29.49 7.82
C ASP A 243 5.69 28.03 7.59
N LEU A 244 4.74 27.13 7.30
CA LEU A 244 4.98 25.72 6.97
C LEU A 244 4.90 25.43 5.45
N HIS A 245 4.63 26.42 4.60
CA HIS A 245 4.54 26.21 3.14
C HIS A 245 5.88 25.90 2.46
N ASP A 246 7.00 26.29 3.08
CA ASP A 246 8.34 26.11 2.52
C ASP A 246 8.99 24.77 2.89
N ILE A 247 8.36 23.98 3.79
CA ILE A 247 8.88 22.65 4.13
C ILE A 247 8.53 21.63 3.05
N SER A 248 9.31 20.54 2.98
CA SER A 248 9.00 19.45 2.06
C SER A 248 7.83 18.63 2.58
N ILE A 249 6.79 18.47 1.76
CA ILE A 249 5.66 17.58 2.05
C ILE A 249 5.96 16.19 1.49
N ILE A 250 5.92 15.18 2.36
CA ILE A 250 6.06 13.78 2.00
C ILE A 250 4.69 13.12 2.10
N VAL A 251 4.33 12.34 1.08
CA VAL A 251 3.16 11.48 1.09
C VAL A 251 3.54 10.04 0.78
N GLU A 252 2.81 9.09 1.37
CA GLU A 252 3.13 7.66 1.30
C GLU A 252 2.02 6.84 0.60
N PRO A 253 1.70 7.15 -0.67
CA PRO A 253 0.66 6.40 -1.35
C PRO A 253 1.12 4.96 -1.63
N GLY A 254 0.27 4.01 -1.28
CA GLY A 254 0.39 2.62 -1.70
C GLY A 254 -0.77 2.26 -2.62
N ASN A 255 -1.96 2.07 -2.03
CA ASN A 255 -3.18 1.70 -2.75
C ASN A 255 -3.50 2.67 -3.90
N ALA A 256 -3.36 3.96 -3.70
CA ALA A 256 -3.62 4.98 -4.71
C ALA A 256 -2.73 4.82 -5.97
N VAL A 257 -1.53 4.26 -5.82
CA VAL A 257 -0.59 4.06 -6.93
C VAL A 257 -0.85 2.75 -7.67
N VAL A 258 -1.02 1.63 -6.97
CA VAL A 258 -0.94 0.30 -7.61
C VAL A 258 -2.27 -0.44 -7.73
N ALA A 259 -3.31 -0.06 -6.96
CA ALA A 259 -4.52 -0.88 -6.93
C ALA A 259 -5.17 -1.04 -8.32
N SER A 260 -5.34 0.05 -9.07
CA SER A 260 -5.98 0.05 -10.38
C SER A 260 -5.13 -0.59 -11.47
N GLY A 261 -3.81 -0.61 -11.29
CA GLY A 261 -2.88 -1.16 -12.29
C GLY A 261 -2.88 -2.67 -12.42
N PHE A 262 -3.60 -3.41 -11.57
CA PHE A 262 -3.61 -4.87 -11.62
C PHE A 262 -5.01 -5.45 -11.76
N ASP A 263 -5.08 -6.43 -12.63
CA ASP A 263 -6.19 -7.36 -12.78
C ASP A 263 -5.77 -8.75 -12.29
N TYR A 264 -6.73 -9.54 -11.80
CA TYR A 264 -6.57 -10.95 -11.51
C TYR A 264 -7.49 -11.75 -12.42
N VAL A 265 -6.93 -12.68 -13.15
CA VAL A 265 -7.63 -13.50 -14.15
C VAL A 265 -7.67 -14.94 -13.67
N MET A 266 -8.85 -15.53 -13.69
CA MET A 266 -9.08 -16.93 -13.37
C MET A 266 -10.01 -17.59 -14.38
N GLU A 267 -9.88 -18.90 -14.55
CA GLU A 267 -10.69 -19.72 -15.43
C GLU A 267 -11.74 -20.52 -14.65
N VAL A 268 -12.91 -20.68 -15.22
CA VAL A 268 -13.93 -21.59 -14.69
C VAL A 268 -13.53 -23.03 -15.02
N MET A 269 -13.29 -23.83 -13.98
CA MET A 269 -12.85 -25.22 -14.10
C MET A 269 -14.00 -26.21 -14.07
N ASP A 270 -15.05 -25.95 -13.26
CA ASP A 270 -16.19 -26.85 -13.10
C ASP A 270 -17.45 -26.08 -12.68
N VAL A 271 -18.61 -26.63 -13.05
CA VAL A 271 -19.92 -26.05 -12.73
C VAL A 271 -20.84 -27.13 -12.17
N LYS A 272 -21.32 -26.94 -10.94
CA LYS A 272 -22.20 -27.84 -10.23
C LYS A 272 -23.52 -27.15 -9.91
N SER A 273 -24.62 -27.93 -9.96
CA SER A 273 -25.96 -27.42 -9.60
C SER A 273 -26.59 -28.32 -8.53
N HIS A 274 -26.90 -27.74 -7.38
CA HIS A 274 -27.68 -28.39 -6.33
C HIS A 274 -28.34 -27.37 -5.41
N ASP A 275 -29.39 -27.74 -4.74
CA ASP A 275 -30.11 -26.93 -3.74
C ASP A 275 -30.55 -25.55 -4.24
N GLY A 276 -30.91 -25.44 -5.53
CA GLY A 276 -31.38 -24.20 -6.12
C GLY A 276 -30.29 -23.18 -6.47
N ASN A 277 -29.01 -23.55 -6.36
CA ASN A 277 -27.86 -22.73 -6.68
C ASN A 277 -26.98 -23.39 -7.74
N ILE A 278 -26.21 -22.58 -8.45
CA ILE A 278 -25.11 -23.02 -9.32
C ILE A 278 -23.80 -22.62 -8.65
N TYR A 279 -22.92 -23.59 -8.46
CA TYR A 279 -21.59 -23.40 -7.89
C TYR A 279 -20.57 -23.41 -9.02
N ILE A 280 -19.84 -22.31 -9.15
CA ILE A 280 -18.80 -22.09 -10.14
C ILE A 280 -17.46 -22.29 -9.44
N CYS A 281 -16.71 -23.32 -9.82
CA CYS A 281 -15.37 -23.57 -9.31
C CYS A 281 -14.34 -23.00 -10.27
N THR A 282 -13.47 -22.09 -9.77
CA THR A 282 -12.39 -21.49 -10.54
C THR A 282 -11.04 -22.03 -10.11
N ASP A 283 -10.01 -21.83 -10.93
CA ASP A 283 -8.61 -22.11 -10.59
C ASP A 283 -7.96 -21.02 -9.71
N GLY A 284 -8.62 -19.87 -9.55
CA GLY A 284 -8.19 -18.81 -8.65
C GLY A 284 -8.68 -19.03 -7.21
N THR A 285 -8.28 -18.15 -6.30
CA THR A 285 -8.73 -18.17 -4.91
C THR A 285 -8.90 -16.75 -4.35
N ARG A 286 -9.82 -16.62 -3.41
CA ARG A 286 -10.02 -15.40 -2.65
C ARG A 286 -8.76 -14.99 -1.87
N ASN A 287 -7.96 -15.94 -1.43
CA ASN A 287 -6.68 -15.69 -0.74
C ASN A 287 -5.77 -14.77 -1.54
N ASP A 288 -5.75 -14.85 -2.88
CA ASP A 288 -4.88 -14.05 -3.73
C ASP A 288 -5.29 -12.58 -3.80
N VAL A 289 -6.59 -12.26 -3.63
CA VAL A 289 -7.14 -10.93 -3.86
C VAL A 289 -7.80 -10.28 -2.65
N ASP A 290 -8.07 -11.06 -1.62
CA ASP A 290 -8.70 -10.64 -0.36
C ASP A 290 -8.30 -11.57 0.79
N PRO A 291 -7.00 -11.60 1.17
CA PRO A 291 -6.47 -12.58 2.13
C PRO A 291 -7.09 -12.52 3.53
N PHE A 292 -7.77 -11.42 3.87
CA PHE A 292 -8.50 -11.27 5.12
C PHE A 292 -10.01 -11.57 5.01
N PHE A 293 -10.51 -11.87 3.82
CA PHE A 293 -11.92 -12.18 3.56
C PHE A 293 -12.88 -11.05 3.95
N HIS A 294 -12.47 -9.80 3.76
CA HIS A 294 -13.26 -8.62 4.14
C HIS A 294 -14.15 -8.09 3.02
N LYS A 295 -13.81 -8.36 1.74
CA LYS A 295 -14.56 -7.86 0.60
C LYS A 295 -15.84 -8.68 0.41
N SER A 296 -16.94 -7.99 0.15
CA SER A 296 -18.23 -8.60 -0.21
C SER A 296 -18.53 -8.57 -1.70
N ASP A 297 -17.81 -7.72 -2.45
CA ASP A 297 -17.94 -7.57 -3.91
C ASP A 297 -16.61 -7.10 -4.52
N TYR A 298 -16.50 -7.23 -5.86
CA TYR A 298 -15.32 -6.90 -6.65
C TYR A 298 -15.73 -6.14 -7.90
N PHE A 299 -14.85 -5.26 -8.37
CA PHE A 299 -14.91 -4.80 -9.76
C PHE A 299 -14.57 -5.97 -10.66
N LYS A 300 -15.52 -6.44 -11.46
CA LYS A 300 -15.40 -7.70 -12.18
C LYS A 300 -15.93 -7.64 -13.58
N GLU A 301 -15.36 -8.45 -14.43
CA GLU A 301 -15.81 -8.74 -15.80
C GLU A 301 -15.86 -10.26 -16.01
N VAL A 302 -16.89 -10.73 -16.70
CA VAL A 302 -16.98 -12.12 -17.15
C VAL A 302 -16.72 -12.15 -18.65
N ILE A 303 -15.77 -12.98 -19.08
CA ILE A 303 -15.41 -13.19 -20.47
C ILE A 303 -15.85 -14.61 -20.86
N TYR A 304 -16.90 -14.67 -21.63
CA TYR A 304 -17.44 -15.93 -22.13
C TYR A 304 -16.65 -16.40 -23.36
N GLN A 305 -16.35 -17.70 -23.43
CA GLN A 305 -15.71 -18.29 -24.60
C GLN A 305 -16.61 -18.34 -25.82
N ASP A 306 -17.88 -18.74 -25.59
CA ASP A 306 -18.87 -18.82 -26.66
C ASP A 306 -19.57 -17.46 -26.85
N GLU A 307 -20.03 -17.17 -28.07
CA GLU A 307 -20.82 -15.95 -28.35
C GLU A 307 -22.24 -16.02 -27.77
N VAL A 308 -22.81 -17.24 -27.72
CA VAL A 308 -24.20 -17.51 -27.28
C VAL A 308 -24.19 -18.50 -26.10
N GLY A 309 -25.04 -18.26 -25.12
CA GLY A 309 -25.21 -19.17 -23.96
C GLY A 309 -26.56 -18.98 -23.31
N ASP A 310 -26.97 -19.99 -22.55
CA ASP A 310 -28.24 -20.02 -21.84
C ASP A 310 -28.24 -19.08 -20.64
N VAL A 311 -29.35 -18.38 -20.42
CA VAL A 311 -29.61 -17.61 -19.20
C VAL A 311 -30.12 -18.57 -18.11
N THR A 312 -29.62 -18.43 -16.91
CA THR A 312 -30.05 -19.28 -15.78
C THR A 312 -31.04 -18.55 -14.86
N SER A 313 -32.05 -19.28 -14.38
CA SER A 313 -32.97 -18.80 -13.35
C SER A 313 -32.43 -18.96 -11.91
N GLN A 314 -31.22 -19.50 -11.75
CA GLN A 314 -30.58 -19.73 -10.47
C GLN A 314 -29.39 -18.78 -10.26
N PRO A 315 -29.10 -18.33 -9.05
CA PRO A 315 -27.89 -17.59 -8.75
C PRO A 315 -26.64 -18.47 -8.93
N GLN A 316 -25.53 -17.85 -9.34
CA GLN A 316 -24.26 -18.51 -9.58
C GLN A 316 -23.24 -18.03 -8.54
N ILE A 317 -22.81 -18.91 -7.67
CA ILE A 317 -21.86 -18.66 -6.59
C ILE A 317 -20.45 -18.95 -7.11
N VAL A 318 -19.65 -17.91 -7.30
CA VAL A 318 -18.26 -18.04 -7.76
C VAL A 318 -17.36 -18.32 -6.58
N SER A 319 -16.70 -19.47 -6.63
CA SER A 319 -15.84 -20.02 -5.58
C SER A 319 -14.43 -20.27 -6.12
N GLY A 320 -13.45 -20.17 -5.23
CA GLY A 320 -12.06 -20.48 -5.55
C GLY A 320 -11.72 -21.95 -5.46
N LEU A 321 -10.43 -22.24 -5.69
CA LEU A 321 -9.86 -23.59 -5.69
C LEU A 321 -9.63 -24.19 -4.30
N SER A 322 -9.69 -23.34 -3.25
CA SER A 322 -9.27 -23.81 -1.92
C SER A 322 -10.32 -24.74 -1.27
N CYS A 323 -9.88 -25.52 -0.29
CA CYS A 323 -10.76 -26.39 0.49
C CYS A 323 -11.56 -25.63 1.59
N LEU A 324 -11.53 -24.30 1.58
CA LEU A 324 -12.26 -23.49 2.54
C LEU A 324 -13.68 -23.22 2.04
N GLU A 325 -14.71 -23.57 2.81
CA GLU A 325 -16.12 -23.36 2.44
C GLU A 325 -16.47 -21.88 2.19
N TYR A 326 -15.70 -20.96 2.76
CA TYR A 326 -15.87 -19.52 2.59
C TYR A 326 -14.95 -18.90 1.53
N ASP A 327 -14.22 -19.72 0.74
CA ASP A 327 -13.52 -19.27 -0.47
C ASP A 327 -14.53 -18.98 -1.58
N ARG A 328 -15.42 -18.04 -1.30
CA ARG A 328 -16.47 -17.55 -2.18
C ARG A 328 -16.23 -16.07 -2.45
N MET A 329 -16.10 -15.72 -3.71
CA MET A 329 -15.74 -14.34 -4.10
C MET A 329 -16.97 -13.46 -4.22
N PHE A 330 -17.96 -13.90 -4.99
CA PHE A 330 -19.21 -13.16 -5.22
C PHE A 330 -20.27 -14.09 -5.78
N THR A 331 -21.49 -13.54 -5.92
CA THR A 331 -22.63 -14.27 -6.53
C THR A 331 -23.14 -13.45 -7.73
N LEU A 332 -23.27 -14.09 -8.88
CA LEU A 332 -24.05 -13.55 -10.00
C LEU A 332 -25.52 -13.83 -9.76
N PRO A 333 -26.41 -12.82 -9.95
CA PRO A 333 -27.84 -13.03 -9.72
C PRO A 333 -28.49 -13.97 -10.75
N ALA A 334 -29.67 -14.46 -10.41
CA ALA A 334 -30.52 -15.11 -11.41
C ALA A 334 -30.85 -14.14 -12.57
N GLY A 335 -30.97 -14.68 -13.78
CA GLY A 335 -31.18 -13.86 -15.00
C GLY A 335 -29.90 -13.56 -15.75
N GLU A 336 -28.75 -13.87 -15.19
CA GLU A 336 -27.47 -13.77 -15.88
C GLU A 336 -27.20 -15.00 -16.78
N ARG A 337 -26.31 -14.83 -17.76
CA ARG A 337 -25.84 -15.93 -18.58
C ARG A 337 -25.09 -16.96 -17.70
N ARG A 338 -25.37 -18.25 -17.93
CA ARG A 338 -24.74 -19.35 -17.21
C ARG A 338 -23.27 -19.46 -17.60
N LEU A 339 -22.40 -19.46 -16.58
CA LEU A 339 -20.98 -19.76 -16.73
C LEU A 339 -20.75 -21.23 -17.10
N GLN A 340 -19.71 -21.47 -17.89
CA GLN A 340 -19.29 -22.78 -18.35
C GLN A 340 -17.77 -22.95 -18.10
N PRO A 341 -17.28 -24.20 -17.99
CA PRO A 341 -15.85 -24.46 -18.00
C PRO A 341 -15.17 -23.83 -19.23
N GLY A 342 -14.05 -23.13 -18.98
CA GLY A 342 -13.32 -22.37 -19.98
C GLY A 342 -13.66 -20.87 -20.03
N ASP A 343 -14.80 -20.43 -19.45
CA ASP A 343 -15.07 -19.00 -19.30
C ASP A 343 -14.06 -18.38 -18.34
N HIS A 344 -13.73 -17.10 -18.54
CA HIS A 344 -12.80 -16.39 -17.65
C HIS A 344 -13.51 -15.35 -16.80
N ILE A 345 -13.01 -15.15 -15.61
CA ILE A 345 -13.42 -14.09 -14.69
C ILE A 345 -12.22 -13.20 -14.42
N VAL A 346 -12.41 -11.90 -14.61
CA VAL A 346 -11.39 -10.88 -14.35
C VAL A 346 -11.84 -10.04 -13.17
N LEU A 347 -11.01 -9.99 -12.13
CA LEU A 347 -11.19 -9.08 -10.99
C LEU A 347 -10.25 -7.89 -11.18
N HIS A 348 -10.82 -6.69 -11.25
CA HIS A 348 -10.07 -5.47 -11.47
C HIS A 348 -9.64 -4.80 -10.15
N ARG A 349 -8.62 -3.93 -10.22
CA ARG A 349 -8.15 -3.09 -9.12
C ARG A 349 -7.67 -3.90 -7.90
N VAL A 350 -6.91 -4.95 -8.18
CA VAL A 350 -6.43 -5.91 -7.18
C VAL A 350 -4.91 -5.79 -6.90
N GLY A 351 -4.28 -4.65 -7.22
CA GLY A 351 -2.83 -4.48 -7.05
C GLY A 351 -2.36 -4.21 -5.62
N ALA A 352 -3.26 -3.89 -4.71
CA ALA A 352 -2.90 -3.49 -3.35
C ALA A 352 -3.22 -4.57 -2.31
N TYR A 353 -2.24 -4.88 -1.45
CA TYR A 353 -2.37 -5.85 -0.35
C TYR A 353 -2.79 -7.25 -0.82
N THR A 354 -2.31 -7.64 -1.98
CA THR A 354 -2.53 -8.95 -2.58
C THR A 354 -1.22 -9.73 -2.58
N MET A 355 -0.38 -9.61 -3.59
CA MET A 355 0.87 -10.36 -3.72
C MET A 355 1.86 -10.20 -2.56
N SER A 356 1.77 -9.13 -1.77
CA SER A 356 2.60 -8.91 -0.57
C SER A 356 1.98 -9.49 0.72
N LEU A 357 0.71 -9.88 0.68
CA LEU A 357 -0.04 -10.30 1.87
C LEU A 357 -0.69 -11.69 1.72
N THR A 358 -0.74 -12.24 0.50
CA THR A 358 -1.32 -13.55 0.19
C THR A 358 -0.60 -14.66 0.96
N PRO A 359 -1.32 -15.52 1.71
CA PRO A 359 -0.75 -16.70 2.32
C PRO A 359 -0.49 -17.79 1.27
N LEU A 360 0.58 -18.57 1.44
CA LEU A 360 0.84 -19.77 0.65
C LEU A 360 0.01 -20.94 1.19
N PHE A 361 -1.29 -20.90 0.92
CA PHE A 361 -2.24 -21.92 1.37
C PHE A 361 -2.70 -22.79 0.20
N ILE A 362 -2.27 -24.04 0.17
CA ILE A 362 -2.52 -25.10 -0.81
C ILE A 362 -2.06 -24.83 -2.25
N HIS A 363 -1.65 -23.62 -2.58
CA HIS A 363 -1.01 -23.27 -3.83
C HIS A 363 0.07 -22.21 -3.59
N TYR A 364 0.92 -22.00 -4.58
CA TYR A 364 2.00 -21.00 -4.53
C TYR A 364 1.60 -19.71 -5.25
N PHE A 365 2.50 -18.74 -5.30
CA PHE A 365 2.22 -17.47 -5.96
C PHE A 365 1.98 -17.67 -7.46
N PRO A 366 0.87 -17.19 -8.01
CA PRO A 366 0.57 -17.31 -9.43
C PRO A 366 1.51 -16.44 -10.28
N VAL A 367 1.55 -16.72 -11.57
CA VAL A 367 2.31 -15.95 -12.55
C VAL A 367 1.83 -14.49 -12.62
N VAL A 368 2.75 -13.57 -12.87
CA VAL A 368 2.42 -12.15 -13.09
C VAL A 368 2.87 -11.74 -14.48
N TYR A 369 1.91 -11.27 -15.28
CA TYR A 369 2.13 -10.77 -16.62
C TYR A 369 2.16 -9.24 -16.66
N LEU A 370 2.93 -8.70 -17.60
CA LEU A 370 2.82 -7.32 -18.05
C LEU A 370 1.82 -7.26 -19.20
N LYS A 371 0.86 -6.36 -19.14
CA LYS A 371 -0.09 -6.09 -20.21
C LYS A 371 0.64 -5.52 -21.42
N THR A 372 0.51 -6.20 -22.54
CA THR A 372 1.05 -5.80 -23.84
C THR A 372 -0.08 -5.43 -24.79
N SER A 373 0.24 -4.95 -25.99
CA SER A 373 -0.76 -4.77 -27.04
C SER A 373 -1.46 -6.11 -27.35
N SER A 374 -2.72 -6.07 -27.81
CA SER A 374 -3.57 -7.27 -27.99
C SER A 374 -2.97 -8.35 -28.87
N ASP A 375 -1.99 -8.02 -29.72
CA ASP A 375 -1.38 -8.94 -30.69
C ASP A 375 -0.06 -9.56 -30.21
N GLU A 376 0.54 -9.00 -29.15
CA GLU A 376 1.79 -9.50 -28.60
C GLU A 376 1.56 -10.61 -27.57
N ARG A 377 2.57 -11.49 -27.43
CA ARG A 377 2.58 -12.49 -26.37
C ARG A 377 2.75 -11.79 -25.03
N PRO A 378 1.95 -12.11 -24.01
CA PRO A 378 2.11 -11.53 -22.68
C PRO A 378 3.54 -11.73 -22.15
N GLN A 379 4.13 -10.67 -21.60
CA GLN A 379 5.46 -10.74 -20.99
C GLN A 379 5.33 -11.16 -19.53
N ILE A 380 6.03 -12.21 -19.14
CA ILE A 380 6.10 -12.62 -17.74
C ILE A 380 7.08 -11.70 -16.99
N ILE A 381 6.65 -11.13 -15.88
CA ILE A 381 7.47 -10.30 -14.97
C ILE A 381 7.74 -10.98 -13.62
N ARG A 382 6.98 -12.02 -13.30
CA ARG A 382 7.25 -12.99 -12.23
C ARG A 382 6.68 -14.33 -12.68
N GLU A 383 7.51 -15.34 -12.70
CA GLU A 383 7.08 -16.72 -12.96
C GLU A 383 6.20 -17.23 -11.82
N GLU A 384 5.35 -18.20 -12.11
CA GLU A 384 4.63 -18.95 -11.08
C GLU A 384 5.66 -19.61 -10.14
N TRP A 385 5.40 -19.54 -8.83
CA TRP A 385 6.21 -20.29 -7.89
C TRP A 385 5.85 -21.77 -7.90
N THR A 386 6.86 -22.60 -7.69
CA THR A 386 6.75 -24.04 -7.62
C THR A 386 7.24 -24.53 -6.24
N GLU A 387 7.28 -25.84 -6.06
CA GLU A 387 7.90 -26.47 -4.90
C GLU A 387 9.39 -26.09 -4.74
N ASP A 388 10.06 -25.74 -5.82
CA ASP A 388 11.48 -25.36 -5.78
C ASP A 388 11.70 -24.08 -4.96
N GLU A 389 10.87 -23.04 -5.13
CA GLU A 389 10.93 -21.83 -4.32
C GLU A 389 10.51 -22.10 -2.87
N PHE A 390 9.54 -22.97 -2.66
CA PHE A 390 9.06 -23.32 -1.31
C PHE A 390 10.11 -24.11 -0.53
N LEU A 391 10.83 -24.97 -1.18
CA LEU A 391 11.88 -25.81 -0.57
C LEU A 391 13.19 -25.04 -0.29
N GLN A 392 13.38 -23.86 -0.88
CA GLN A 392 14.59 -23.06 -0.69
C GLN A 392 14.93 -22.86 0.80
N LYS A 393 16.18 -23.15 1.18
CA LYS A 393 16.70 -23.04 2.56
C LYS A 393 16.01 -23.96 3.58
N SER A 394 15.20 -24.91 3.14
CA SER A 394 14.63 -25.94 4.00
C SER A 394 15.55 -27.14 4.09
N ILE A 395 15.49 -27.84 5.22
CA ILE A 395 16.14 -29.13 5.43
C ILE A 395 15.01 -30.18 5.48
N TYR A 396 15.07 -31.22 4.63
CA TYR A 396 14.03 -32.25 4.53
C TYR A 396 14.67 -33.64 4.26
#